data_08b7847d86a4619487f8d9aa85daed7b
#
_entry.id   08b7847d86a4619487f8d9aa85daed7b
#
_cell.length_a   1.000
_cell.length_b   1.000
_cell.length_c   1.000
_cell.angle_alpha   90.00
_cell.angle_beta   90.00
_cell.angle_gamma   90.00
#
_symmetry.space_group_name_H-M   'P 1'
#
loop_
_entity.id
_entity.type
_entity.pdbx_description
1 polymer ?
#
loop_
_entity_poly.entity_id
_entity_poly.type
_entity_poly.pdbx_seq_one_letter_code
_entity_poly.pdbx_strand_id
1 'polypeptide(L)'
;MAKVENIISNNGNVVPNQFIIYEDNGDITFQSYDSIICQIRDGALGYDRVVVFGSDWDYSTTTSKYRNQFLMDNGLSILATTRDIKEALERGHARKDEAIAVFLDTTM
;
A
#
# COMPACT_ATOMS: atom_id res chain seq x y z
N MET A 1 7.26 1.65 19.18
CA MET A 1 7.24 0.23 18.78
C MET A 1 6.20 0.02 17.71
N ALA A 2 6.56 -0.59 16.60
CA ALA A 2 5.61 -0.85 15.53
C ALA A 2 4.51 -1.82 15.99
N LYS A 3 3.29 -1.62 15.54
CA LYS A 3 2.17 -2.51 15.80
C LYS A 3 1.89 -3.32 14.54
N VAL A 4 1.77 -4.63 14.68
CA VAL A 4 1.50 -5.53 13.56
C VAL A 4 0.14 -6.18 13.75
N GLU A 5 -0.69 -6.14 12.71
CA GLU A 5 -1.99 -6.78 12.66
C GLU A 5 -2.11 -7.62 11.40
N ASN A 6 -2.88 -8.69 11.46
CA ASN A 6 -3.27 -9.41 10.26
C ASN A 6 -4.43 -8.66 9.57
N ILE A 7 -4.48 -8.73 8.25
CA ILE A 7 -5.65 -8.26 7.50
C ILE A 7 -6.85 -9.11 7.89
N ILE A 8 -7.99 -8.46 8.03
CA ILE A 8 -9.28 -9.12 8.24
C ILE A 8 -10.02 -9.10 6.90
N SER A 9 -10.43 -10.28 6.43
CA SER A 9 -11.18 -10.38 5.17
C SER A 9 -12.57 -9.75 5.29
N ASN A 10 -13.22 -9.55 4.15
CA ASN A 10 -14.58 -9.01 4.13
C ASN A 10 -15.59 -9.91 4.87
N ASN A 11 -15.27 -11.18 5.04
CA ASN A 11 -16.08 -12.13 5.81
C ASN A 11 -15.79 -12.12 7.31
N GLY A 12 -14.89 -11.25 7.77
CA GLY A 12 -14.52 -11.14 9.17
C GLY A 12 -13.47 -12.14 9.65
N ASN A 13 -12.83 -12.86 8.76
CA ASN A 13 -11.82 -13.85 9.10
C ASN A 13 -10.42 -13.25 9.08
N VAL A 14 -9.57 -13.66 10.02
CA VAL A 14 -8.15 -13.32 10.01
C VAL A 14 -7.49 -13.98 8.81
N VAL A 15 -6.74 -13.19 8.02
CA VAL A 15 -6.04 -13.70 6.84
C VAL A 15 -4.59 -14.00 7.22
N PRO A 16 -4.15 -15.26 7.12
CA PRO A 16 -2.76 -15.60 7.45
C PRO A 16 -1.79 -14.96 6.46
N ASN A 17 -0.60 -14.58 6.95
CA ASN A 17 0.52 -14.11 6.12
C ASN A 17 0.27 -12.79 5.37
N GLN A 18 -0.79 -12.07 5.70
CA GLN A 18 -1.08 -10.74 5.17
C GLN A 18 -1.12 -9.78 6.35
N PHE A 19 -0.14 -8.88 6.44
CA PHE A 19 0.08 -8.08 7.64
C PHE A 19 -0.01 -6.59 7.33
N ILE A 20 -0.60 -5.85 8.26
CA ILE A 20 -0.54 -4.38 8.29
C ILE A 20 0.37 -3.99 9.44
N ILE A 21 1.39 -3.19 9.13
CA ILE A 21 2.37 -2.76 10.12
C ILE A 21 2.23 -1.25 10.29
N TYR A 22 1.85 -0.85 11.51
CA TYR A 22 1.76 0.57 11.87
C TYR A 22 3.10 0.98 12.47
N GLU A 23 3.88 1.73 11.70
CA GLU A 23 5.19 2.19 12.10
C GLU A 23 5.11 3.32 13.11
N ASP A 24 6.15 3.49 13.94
CA ASP A 24 6.17 4.52 14.97
C ASP A 24 6.10 5.95 14.40
N ASN A 25 6.60 6.14 13.18
CA ASN A 25 6.59 7.45 12.52
C ASN A 25 5.28 7.79 11.80
N GLY A 26 4.28 6.91 11.87
CA GLY A 26 2.99 7.11 11.22
C GLY A 26 2.85 6.44 9.86
N ASP A 27 3.89 5.84 9.32
CA ASP A 27 3.81 5.08 8.08
C ASP A 27 3.01 3.79 8.30
N ILE A 28 2.32 3.35 7.27
CA ILE A 28 1.53 2.11 7.31
C ILE A 28 2.01 1.20 6.19
N THR A 29 2.47 0.02 6.55
CA THR A 29 3.08 -0.94 5.63
C THR A 29 2.17 -2.15 5.44
N PHE A 30 2.01 -2.59 4.20
CA PHE A 30 1.40 -3.88 3.89
C PHE A 30 2.48 -4.87 3.51
N GLN A 31 2.53 -5.98 4.23
CA GLN A 31 3.45 -7.09 3.99
C GLN A 31 2.67 -8.36 3.65
N SER A 32 3.08 -9.03 2.59
CA SER A 32 2.53 -10.34 2.20
C SER A 32 3.64 -11.37 2.32
N TYR A 33 3.45 -12.36 3.19
CA TYR A 33 4.50 -13.32 3.53
C TYR A 33 5.77 -12.58 3.98
N ASP A 34 6.88 -12.75 3.28
CA ASP A 34 8.16 -12.11 3.62
C ASP A 34 8.44 -10.85 2.81
N SER A 35 7.49 -10.43 1.96
CA SER A 35 7.70 -9.31 1.03
C SER A 35 6.92 -8.07 1.45
N ILE A 36 7.59 -6.94 1.47
CA ILE A 36 6.92 -5.65 1.62
C ILE A 36 6.30 -5.31 0.27
N ILE A 37 4.99 -5.18 0.23
CA ILE A 37 4.24 -4.95 -1.00
C ILE A 37 4.09 -3.46 -1.27
N CYS A 38 3.66 -2.70 -0.27
CA CYS A 38 3.55 -1.26 -0.38
C CYS A 38 3.57 -0.62 1.00
N GLN A 39 3.83 0.69 1.01
CA GLN A 39 3.87 1.46 2.25
C GLN A 39 3.26 2.83 1.99
N ILE A 40 2.38 3.25 2.86
CA ILE A 40 1.80 4.58 2.83
C ILE A 40 2.62 5.45 3.78
N ARG A 41 3.24 6.49 3.24
CA ARG A 41 4.06 7.44 3.99
C ARG A 41 3.37 8.79 4.05
N ASP A 42 3.40 9.42 5.20
CA ASP A 42 2.94 10.81 5.32
C ASP A 42 3.95 11.74 4.67
N GLY A 43 3.46 12.73 3.93
CA GLY A 43 4.31 13.77 3.39
C GLY A 43 4.87 14.65 4.49
N ALA A 44 6.01 15.30 4.19
CA ALA A 44 6.70 16.16 5.15
C ALA A 44 5.83 17.29 5.69
N LEU A 45 4.82 17.70 4.94
CA LEU A 45 3.90 18.77 5.33
C LEU A 45 2.55 18.24 5.84
N GLY A 46 2.39 16.93 5.93
CA GLY A 46 1.19 16.30 6.49
C GLY A 46 -0.04 16.28 5.59
N TYR A 47 0.01 16.83 4.39
CA TYR A 47 -1.13 16.82 3.47
C TYR A 47 -0.87 16.08 2.16
N ASP A 48 0.35 15.68 1.90
CA ASP A 48 0.68 14.83 0.78
C ASP A 48 0.95 13.42 1.28
N ARG A 49 0.37 12.46 0.61
CA ARG A 49 0.66 11.07 0.88
C ARG A 49 1.49 10.48 -0.25
N VAL A 50 2.48 9.69 0.12
CA VAL A 50 3.30 8.95 -0.83
C VAL A 50 3.06 7.48 -0.61
N VAL A 51 2.69 6.77 -1.68
CA VAL A 51 2.59 5.32 -1.64
C VAL A 51 3.80 4.75 -2.36
N VAL A 52 4.57 3.94 -1.65
CA VAL A 52 5.78 3.31 -2.17
C VAL A 52 5.45 1.84 -2.42
N PHE A 53 5.73 1.36 -3.62
CA PHE A 53 5.49 -0.04 -3.99
C PHE A 53 6.82 -0.78 -4.06
N GLY A 54 6.89 -1.93 -3.41
CA GLY A 54 8.04 -2.82 -3.49
C GLY A 54 8.06 -3.57 -4.83
N SER A 55 9.17 -4.25 -5.10
CA SER A 55 9.35 -5.00 -6.36
C SER A 55 8.31 -6.11 -6.55
N ASP A 56 7.75 -6.63 -5.47
CA ASP A 56 6.75 -7.70 -5.51
C ASP A 56 5.31 -7.19 -5.46
N TRP A 57 5.09 -5.92 -5.73
CA TRP A 57 3.77 -5.30 -5.59
C TRP A 57 2.67 -5.97 -6.43
N ASP A 58 3.03 -6.60 -7.53
CA ASP A 58 2.11 -7.25 -8.47
C ASP A 58 2.50 -8.73 -8.66
N TYR A 59 2.84 -9.40 -7.58
CA TYR A 59 3.48 -10.70 -7.65
C TYR A 59 2.49 -11.88 -7.71
N SER A 60 1.28 -11.74 -7.15
CA SER A 60 0.27 -12.80 -7.21
C SER A 60 -1.14 -12.23 -7.12
N THR A 61 -2.13 -13.03 -7.56
CA THR A 61 -3.55 -12.65 -7.45
C THR A 61 -3.99 -12.48 -6.01
N THR A 62 -3.56 -13.37 -5.12
CA THR A 62 -3.89 -13.30 -3.69
C THR A 62 -3.30 -12.05 -3.05
N THR A 63 -2.03 -11.78 -3.29
CA THR A 63 -1.36 -10.58 -2.78
C THR A 63 -2.05 -9.32 -3.31
N SER A 64 -2.37 -9.27 -4.59
CA SER A 64 -3.05 -8.13 -5.21
C SER A 64 -4.43 -7.87 -4.61
N LYS A 65 -5.18 -8.91 -4.30
CA LYS A 65 -6.48 -8.79 -3.65
C LYS A 65 -6.37 -8.05 -2.31
N TYR A 66 -5.43 -8.46 -1.47
CA TYR A 66 -5.27 -7.86 -0.14
C TYR A 66 -4.56 -6.51 -0.20
N ARG A 67 -3.66 -6.30 -1.16
CA ARG A 67 -3.10 -4.98 -1.43
C ARG A 67 -4.22 -3.98 -1.76
N ASN A 68 -5.13 -4.37 -2.64
CA ASN A 68 -6.26 -3.52 -3.03
C ASN A 68 -7.16 -3.22 -1.84
N GLN A 69 -7.44 -4.21 -1.00
CA GLN A 69 -8.20 -4.00 0.23
C GLN A 69 -7.47 -3.03 1.17
N PHE A 70 -6.17 -3.22 1.37
CA PHE A 70 -5.36 -2.33 2.20
C PHE A 70 -5.43 -0.89 1.73
N LEU A 71 -5.26 -0.66 0.43
CA LEU A 71 -5.31 0.69 -0.14
C LEU A 71 -6.72 1.28 -0.03
N MET A 72 -7.74 0.50 -0.30
CA MET A 72 -9.13 0.94 -0.17
C MET A 72 -9.47 1.33 1.27
N ASP A 73 -9.07 0.50 2.24
CA ASP A 73 -9.34 0.74 3.65
C ASP A 73 -8.63 1.99 4.18
N ASN A 74 -7.58 2.42 3.53
CA ASN A 74 -6.84 3.63 3.87
C ASN A 74 -7.26 4.85 3.04
N GLY A 75 -8.39 4.78 2.36
CA GLY A 75 -8.93 5.91 1.62
C GLY A 75 -8.25 6.15 0.27
N LEU A 76 -7.53 5.18 -0.25
CA LEU A 76 -6.78 5.29 -1.50
C LEU A 76 -7.47 4.53 -2.63
N SER A 77 -8.76 4.75 -2.80
CA SER A 77 -9.57 4.07 -3.82
C SER A 77 -9.07 4.29 -5.25
N ILE A 78 -8.35 5.38 -5.51
CA ILE A 78 -7.76 5.65 -6.82
C ILE A 78 -6.60 4.70 -7.16
N LEU A 79 -6.11 3.93 -6.19
CA LEU A 79 -5.06 2.93 -6.36
C LEU A 79 -5.55 1.53 -5.99
N ALA A 80 -6.86 1.30 -5.98
CA ALA A 80 -7.42 0.07 -5.45
C ALA A 80 -7.48 -1.09 -6.44
N THR A 81 -6.85 -0.97 -7.60
CA THR A 81 -6.71 -2.06 -8.57
C THR A 81 -5.30 -2.07 -9.15
N THR A 82 -4.87 -3.24 -9.62
CA THR A 82 -3.58 -3.37 -10.32
C THR A 82 -3.50 -2.42 -11.51
N ARG A 83 -4.60 -2.28 -12.25
CA ARG A 83 -4.67 -1.38 -13.40
C ARG A 83 -4.46 0.07 -12.99
N ASP A 84 -5.11 0.51 -11.92
CA ASP A 84 -4.97 1.88 -11.42
C ASP A 84 -3.53 2.18 -11.03
N ILE A 85 -2.86 1.24 -10.38
CA ILE A 85 -1.47 1.39 -9.99
C ILE A 85 -0.58 1.49 -11.22
N LYS A 86 -0.77 0.62 -12.21
CA LYS A 86 0.00 0.66 -13.46
C LYS A 86 -0.18 1.98 -14.19
N GLU A 87 -1.40 2.48 -14.28
CA GLU A 87 -1.67 3.77 -14.92
C GLU A 87 -0.98 4.92 -14.19
N ALA A 88 -1.01 4.92 -12.86
CA ALA A 88 -0.34 5.94 -12.07
C ALA A 88 1.17 5.92 -12.32
N LEU A 89 1.76 4.75 -12.43
CA LEU A 89 3.18 4.59 -12.74
C LEU A 89 3.53 5.11 -14.13
N GLU A 90 2.70 4.80 -15.13
CA GLU A 90 2.91 5.20 -16.51
C GLU A 90 2.79 6.71 -16.72
N ARG A 91 1.96 7.38 -15.92
CA ARG A 91 1.74 8.82 -16.04
C ARG A 91 2.82 9.67 -15.37
N GLY A 92 3.90 9.05 -14.91
CA GLY A 92 4.99 9.78 -14.30
C GLY A 92 4.73 10.24 -12.86
N HIS A 93 3.66 9.76 -12.23
CA HIS A 93 3.41 9.98 -10.82
C HIS A 93 4.22 9.03 -9.93
N ALA A 94 5.11 8.25 -10.55
CA ALA A 94 5.86 7.22 -9.85
C ALA A 94 7.34 7.30 -10.19
N ARG A 95 8.15 7.04 -9.19
CA ARG A 95 9.58 6.82 -9.38
C ARG A 95 9.86 5.33 -9.33
N LYS A 96 10.70 4.89 -10.26
CA LYS A 96 11.20 3.53 -10.25
C LYS A 96 12.49 3.52 -9.45
N ASP A 97 12.40 2.92 -8.30
CA ASP A 97 13.54 2.58 -7.48
C ASP A 97 13.39 1.10 -7.13
N GLU A 98 14.10 0.59 -6.14
CA GLU A 98 13.77 -0.71 -5.53
C GLU A 98 12.34 -0.69 -4.98
N ALA A 99 11.79 0.49 -4.83
CA ALA A 99 10.39 0.75 -4.54
C ALA A 99 9.85 1.75 -5.54
N ILE A 100 8.60 1.59 -5.93
CA ILE A 100 7.89 2.50 -6.82
C ILE A 100 7.09 3.45 -5.94
N ALA A 101 7.35 4.75 -6.06
CA ALA A 101 6.63 5.75 -5.28
C ALA A 101 5.54 6.39 -6.15
N VAL A 102 4.33 6.37 -5.64
CA VAL A 102 3.21 7.10 -6.23
C VAL A 102 2.88 8.26 -5.31
N PHE A 103 2.97 9.47 -5.82
CA PHE A 103 2.66 10.68 -5.07
C PHE A 103 1.18 10.99 -5.21
N LEU A 104 0.51 11.12 -4.07
CA LEU A 104 -0.90 11.47 -4.03
C LEU A 104 -1.06 12.83 -3.39
N ASP A 105 -1.68 13.73 -4.12
CA ASP A 105 -2.09 15.02 -3.55
C ASP A 105 -3.40 14.81 -2.80
N THR A 106 -3.36 14.94 -1.48
CA THR A 106 -4.52 14.75 -0.62
C THR A 106 -5.16 16.08 -0.21
N THR A 107 -4.73 17.18 -0.79
CA THR A 107 -5.25 18.51 -0.45
C THR A 107 -6.49 18.91 -1.24
N MET A 108 -6.98 18.05 -2.08
CA MET A 108 -8.19 18.33 -2.86
C MET A 108 -9.45 18.10 -2.08
#